data_6f41d46e8bcd6486a4c87cad122824b4
#
_entry.id   6f41d46e8bcd6486a4c87cad122824b4
#
_cell.length_a   1.000
_cell.length_b   1.000
_cell.length_c   1.000
_cell.angle_alpha   90.00
_cell.angle_beta   90.00
_cell.angle_gamma   90.00
#
_symmetry.space_group_name_H-M   'P 1'
#
loop_
_entity.id
_entity.type
_entity.pdbx_description
1 polymer ?
#
loop_
_entity_poly.entity_id
_entity_poly.type
_entity_poly.pdbx_seq_one_letter_code
_entity_poly.pdbx_strand_id
1 'polypeptide(L)'
;FVFQFYNLVPNLTALENVELALQISKDPLDAQAVLEEVGLGERKNNFPAQLSGGEQQRVSIARALAKNPKLLLCDEPTGALDYNTGKSILKLLQNMCREKGMTVIIITHNQALAPMADRLIHIKNGQVARIESNENPTSIDEIEW
;
A
#
# COMPACT_ATOMS: atom_id res chain seq x y z
N PHE A 1 1.15 8.46 0.54
CA PHE A 1 -0.28 8.23 0.37
C PHE A 1 -0.51 7.21 -0.74
N VAL A 2 -1.34 6.20 -0.51
CA VAL A 2 -1.72 5.19 -1.48
C VAL A 2 -3.22 5.30 -1.71
N PHE A 3 -3.64 5.47 -2.97
CA PHE A 3 -5.04 5.69 -3.34
C PHE A 3 -5.67 4.44 -3.98
N GLN A 4 -6.99 4.30 -3.88
CA GLN A 4 -7.75 3.21 -4.48
C GLN A 4 -7.56 3.11 -6.02
N PHE A 5 -7.48 4.23 -6.71
CA PHE A 5 -7.33 4.32 -8.17
C PHE A 5 -5.91 4.66 -8.63
N TYR A 6 -4.91 4.31 -7.84
CA TYR A 6 -3.47 4.35 -8.13
C TYR A 6 -2.90 5.73 -8.41
N ASN A 7 -3.57 6.60 -9.16
CA ASN A 7 -3.14 7.96 -9.54
C ASN A 7 -1.73 8.00 -10.17
N LEU A 8 -1.45 7.07 -11.08
CA LEU A 8 -0.21 7.04 -11.83
C LEU A 8 -0.28 8.02 -13.01
N VAL A 9 0.86 8.58 -13.36
CA VAL A 9 1.00 9.42 -14.56
C VAL A 9 1.09 8.48 -15.78
N PRO A 10 0.12 8.53 -16.72
CA PRO A 10 0.00 7.51 -17.76
C PRO A 10 1.14 7.54 -18.80
N ASN A 11 1.81 8.66 -18.95
CA ASN A 11 2.90 8.88 -19.91
C ASN A 11 4.28 8.62 -19.31
N LEU A 12 4.36 8.18 -18.07
CA LEU A 12 5.59 7.79 -17.38
C LEU A 12 5.62 6.30 -17.12
N THR A 13 6.79 5.69 -17.19
CA THR A 13 7.01 4.29 -16.81
C THR A 13 6.78 4.08 -15.32
N ALA A 14 6.77 2.83 -14.86
CA ALA A 14 6.70 2.50 -13.44
C ALA A 14 7.85 3.17 -12.66
N LEU A 15 9.08 3.07 -13.17
CA LEU A 15 10.25 3.70 -12.56
C LEU A 15 10.12 5.22 -12.51
N GLU A 16 9.75 5.86 -13.61
CA GLU A 16 9.58 7.32 -13.68
C GLU A 16 8.46 7.82 -12.76
N ASN A 17 7.37 7.05 -12.59
CA ASN A 17 6.31 7.36 -11.61
C ASN A 17 6.83 7.38 -10.17
N VAL A 18 7.72 6.46 -9.83
CA VAL A 18 8.36 6.42 -8.50
C VAL A 18 9.35 7.58 -8.37
N GLU A 19 10.25 7.78 -9.34
CA GLU A 19 11.27 8.82 -9.34
C GLU A 19 10.69 10.23 -9.24
N LEU A 20 9.54 10.49 -9.88
CA LEU A 20 8.86 11.77 -9.80
C LEU A 20 8.56 12.18 -8.35
N ALA A 21 8.19 11.22 -7.51
CA ALA A 21 7.88 11.47 -6.10
C ALA A 21 9.12 11.76 -5.25
N LEU A 22 10.31 11.35 -5.71
CA LEU A 22 11.57 11.53 -4.96
C LEU A 22 12.07 12.97 -5.02
N GLN A 23 11.66 13.74 -6.02
CA GLN A 23 12.10 15.13 -6.19
C GLN A 23 11.75 16.02 -4.99
N ILE A 24 10.77 15.64 -4.19
CA ILE A 24 10.32 16.38 -3.01
C ILE A 24 10.70 15.71 -1.69
N SER A 25 11.46 14.60 -1.73
CA SER A 25 11.91 13.88 -0.55
C SER A 25 13.29 14.38 -0.10
N LYS A 26 13.50 14.47 1.23
CA LYS A 26 14.79 14.85 1.80
C LYS A 26 15.81 13.71 1.86
N ASP A 27 15.32 12.47 2.03
CA ASP A 27 16.13 11.27 2.18
C ASP A 27 15.46 10.10 1.44
N PRO A 28 15.39 10.16 0.10
CA PRO A 28 14.71 9.16 -0.70
C PRO A 28 15.46 7.84 -0.73
N LEU A 29 14.71 6.73 -0.84
CA LEU A 29 15.25 5.43 -1.17
C LEU A 29 15.52 5.32 -2.68
N ASP A 30 16.32 4.36 -3.09
CA ASP A 30 16.53 4.06 -4.50
C ASP A 30 15.23 3.53 -5.14
N ALA A 31 14.74 4.20 -6.18
CA ALA A 31 13.47 3.87 -6.83
C ALA A 31 13.45 2.47 -7.43
N GLN A 32 14.57 2.04 -8.03
CA GLN A 32 14.67 0.70 -8.61
C GLN A 32 14.63 -0.38 -7.52
N ALA A 33 15.38 -0.19 -6.43
CA ALA A 33 15.39 -1.12 -5.31
C ALA A 33 13.99 -1.26 -4.68
N VAL A 34 13.24 -0.16 -4.54
CA VAL A 34 11.88 -0.20 -4.02
C VAL A 34 10.93 -0.93 -4.98
N LEU A 35 11.06 -0.74 -6.30
CA LEU A 35 10.27 -1.50 -7.29
C LEU A 35 10.57 -3.00 -7.23
N GLU A 36 11.83 -3.39 -7.07
CA GLU A 36 12.21 -4.79 -6.88
C GLU A 36 11.58 -5.37 -5.61
N GLU A 37 11.59 -4.62 -4.51
CA GLU A 37 10.99 -5.01 -3.24
C GLU A 37 9.48 -5.28 -3.33
N VAL A 38 8.75 -4.48 -4.13
CA VAL A 38 7.32 -4.72 -4.37
C VAL A 38 7.05 -5.73 -5.49
N GLY A 39 8.08 -6.40 -6.01
CA GLY A 39 7.97 -7.45 -7.03
C GLY A 39 7.80 -6.94 -8.47
N LEU A 40 8.24 -5.73 -8.77
CA LEU A 40 8.10 -5.09 -10.09
C LEU A 40 9.44 -4.77 -10.78
N GLY A 41 10.55 -5.41 -10.38
CA GLY A 41 11.85 -5.18 -10.99
C GLY A 41 11.86 -5.35 -12.49
N GLU A 42 11.20 -6.40 -13.00
CA GLU A 42 11.07 -6.72 -14.43
C GLU A 42 10.08 -5.81 -15.18
N ARG A 43 9.28 -5.01 -14.45
CA ARG A 43 8.23 -4.15 -15.00
C ARG A 43 8.56 -2.65 -14.92
N LYS A 44 9.76 -2.30 -14.49
CA LYS A 44 10.16 -0.90 -14.26
C LYS A 44 10.01 0.01 -15.47
N ASN A 45 10.19 -0.53 -16.67
CA ASN A 45 10.09 0.21 -17.94
C ASN A 45 8.70 0.15 -18.58
N ASN A 46 7.71 -0.50 -17.95
CA ASN A 46 6.36 -0.57 -18.46
C ASN A 46 5.59 0.70 -18.10
N PHE A 47 4.72 1.13 -19.01
CA PHE A 47 3.74 2.21 -18.76
C PHE A 47 2.51 1.65 -18.00
N PRO A 48 1.76 2.50 -17.29
CA PRO A 48 0.57 2.06 -16.56
C PRO A 48 -0.41 1.23 -17.40
N ALA A 49 -0.61 1.58 -18.68
CA ALA A 49 -1.48 0.83 -19.58
C ALA A 49 -1.00 -0.61 -19.88
N GLN A 50 0.25 -0.91 -19.60
CA GLN A 50 0.88 -2.25 -19.79
C GLN A 50 0.91 -3.06 -18.49
N LEU A 51 0.34 -2.53 -17.41
CA LEU A 51 0.34 -3.12 -16.07
C LEU A 51 -1.08 -3.54 -15.68
N SER A 52 -1.20 -4.67 -14.98
CA SER A 52 -2.44 -5.06 -14.32
C SER A 52 -2.82 -4.07 -13.20
N GLY A 53 -4.06 -4.10 -12.74
CA GLY A 53 -4.49 -3.26 -11.62
C GLY A 53 -3.64 -3.47 -10.35
N GLY A 54 -3.31 -4.73 -10.04
CA GLY A 54 -2.44 -5.05 -8.91
C GLY A 54 -1.02 -4.56 -9.08
N GLU A 55 -0.47 -4.63 -10.29
CA GLU A 55 0.85 -4.08 -10.62
C GLU A 55 0.84 -2.55 -10.51
N GLN A 56 -0.20 -1.88 -11.01
CA GLN A 56 -0.36 -0.43 -10.84
C GLN A 56 -0.45 -0.03 -9.37
N GLN A 57 -1.17 -0.80 -8.55
CA GLN A 57 -1.23 -0.57 -7.10
C GLN A 57 0.14 -0.75 -6.44
N ARG A 58 0.92 -1.74 -6.85
CA ARG A 58 2.29 -1.92 -6.37
C ARG A 58 3.21 -0.77 -6.76
N VAL A 59 3.06 -0.19 -7.95
CA VAL A 59 3.76 1.04 -8.34
C VAL A 59 3.37 2.20 -7.44
N SER A 60 2.08 2.36 -7.13
CA SER A 60 1.58 3.39 -6.21
C SER A 60 2.17 3.23 -4.80
N ILE A 61 2.26 2.00 -4.30
CA ILE A 61 2.89 1.69 -3.02
C ILE A 61 4.39 2.00 -3.08
N ALA A 62 5.10 1.56 -4.12
CA ALA A 62 6.52 1.85 -4.32
C ALA A 62 6.80 3.36 -4.35
N ARG A 63 5.97 4.13 -5.04
CA ARG A 63 6.03 5.59 -5.08
C ARG A 63 5.92 6.21 -3.69
N ALA A 64 5.06 5.69 -2.84
CA ALA A 64 4.93 6.16 -1.47
C ALA A 64 6.11 5.72 -0.59
N LEU A 65 6.57 4.48 -0.72
CA LEU A 65 7.68 3.90 0.05
C LEU A 65 9.03 4.56 -0.29
N ALA A 66 9.25 4.91 -1.55
CA ALA A 66 10.52 5.49 -2.01
C ALA A 66 10.82 6.85 -1.35
N LYS A 67 9.81 7.53 -0.81
CA LYS A 67 9.99 8.74 0.03
C LYS A 67 10.55 8.45 1.41
N ASN A 68 10.77 7.19 1.77
CA ASN A 68 11.24 6.74 3.08
C ASN A 68 10.32 7.22 4.24
N PRO A 69 9.01 6.97 4.19
CA PRO A 69 8.07 7.49 5.18
C PRO A 69 8.10 6.69 6.47
N LYS A 70 7.79 7.34 7.60
CA LYS A 70 7.49 6.67 8.87
C LYS A 70 6.02 6.24 8.97
N LEU A 71 5.16 6.90 8.22
CA LEU A 71 3.71 6.68 8.17
C LEU A 71 3.24 6.53 6.74
N LEU A 72 2.56 5.43 6.45
CA LEU A 72 1.90 5.16 5.17
C LEU A 72 0.38 5.23 5.36
N LEU A 73 -0.27 6.05 4.57
CA LEU A 73 -1.73 6.18 4.54
C LEU A 73 -2.28 5.50 3.29
N CYS A 74 -3.15 4.53 3.46
CA CYS A 74 -3.77 3.76 2.37
C CYS A 74 -5.29 3.94 2.41
N ASP A 75 -5.85 4.46 1.32
CA ASP A 75 -7.27 4.65 1.14
C ASP A 75 -7.82 3.55 0.21
N GLU A 76 -8.59 2.62 0.78
CA GLU A 76 -9.16 1.45 0.10
C GLU A 76 -8.15 0.74 -0.83
N PRO A 77 -6.98 0.30 -0.32
CA PRO A 77 -5.86 -0.15 -1.17
C PRO A 77 -6.17 -1.40 -2.01
N THR A 78 -7.27 -2.08 -1.72
CA THR A 78 -7.72 -3.29 -2.42
C THR A 78 -9.07 -3.13 -3.11
N GLY A 79 -9.71 -1.97 -3.01
CA GLY A 79 -11.09 -1.77 -3.45
C GLY A 79 -11.34 -1.94 -4.96
N ALA A 80 -10.30 -1.85 -5.79
CA ALA A 80 -10.37 -2.04 -7.24
C ALA A 80 -9.69 -3.34 -7.71
N LEU A 81 -9.37 -4.27 -6.80
CA LEU A 81 -8.61 -5.48 -7.09
C LEU A 81 -9.46 -6.74 -6.84
N ASP A 82 -9.14 -7.80 -7.57
CA ASP A 82 -9.67 -9.13 -7.27
C ASP A 82 -9.12 -9.64 -5.92
N TYR A 83 -9.76 -10.66 -5.36
CA TYR A 83 -9.44 -11.21 -4.05
C TYR A 83 -7.97 -11.58 -3.88
N ASN A 84 -7.40 -12.37 -4.80
CA ASN A 84 -6.03 -12.87 -4.67
C ASN A 84 -5.01 -11.73 -4.77
N THR A 85 -5.23 -10.81 -5.69
CA THR A 85 -4.39 -9.63 -5.87
C THR A 85 -4.50 -8.70 -4.65
N GLY A 86 -5.71 -8.47 -4.16
CA GLY A 86 -5.96 -7.69 -2.94
C GLY A 86 -5.24 -8.29 -1.72
N LYS A 87 -5.32 -9.62 -1.55
CA LYS A 87 -4.64 -10.34 -0.47
C LYS A 87 -3.12 -10.16 -0.54
N SER A 88 -2.54 -10.20 -1.73
CA SER A 88 -1.10 -9.99 -1.92
C SER A 88 -0.66 -8.54 -1.60
N ILE A 89 -1.49 -7.54 -1.88
CA ILE A 89 -1.24 -6.15 -1.52
C ILE A 89 -1.31 -5.96 0.00
N LEU A 90 -2.31 -6.53 0.67
CA LEU A 90 -2.42 -6.44 2.14
C LEU A 90 -1.25 -7.15 2.83
N LYS A 91 -0.79 -8.27 2.28
CA LYS A 91 0.41 -8.96 2.78
C LYS A 91 1.66 -8.09 2.66
N LEU A 92 1.84 -7.42 1.52
CA LEU A 92 2.92 -6.46 1.34
C LEU A 92 2.88 -5.36 2.40
N LEU A 93 1.71 -4.75 2.64
CA LEU A 93 1.53 -3.70 3.64
C LEU A 93 1.77 -4.21 5.07
N GLN A 94 1.30 -5.41 5.41
CA GLN A 94 1.55 -6.04 6.71
C GLN A 94 3.05 -6.30 6.93
N ASN A 95 3.76 -6.79 5.92
CA ASN A 95 5.21 -7.00 5.98
C ASN A 95 5.97 -5.68 6.18
N MET A 96 5.59 -4.60 5.47
CA MET A 96 6.20 -3.28 5.67
C MET A 96 6.08 -2.82 7.14
N CYS A 97 4.92 -3.05 7.75
CA CYS A 97 4.70 -2.73 9.15
C CYS A 97 5.59 -3.59 10.07
N ARG A 98 5.63 -4.92 9.84
CA ARG A 98 6.32 -5.87 10.73
C ARG A 98 7.85 -5.84 10.59
N GLU A 99 8.35 -5.78 9.38
CA GLU A 99 9.77 -5.90 9.09
C GLU A 99 10.50 -4.55 9.15
N LYS A 100 9.84 -3.46 8.75
CA LYS A 100 10.43 -2.13 8.69
C LYS A 100 10.03 -1.20 9.84
N GLY A 101 9.13 -1.65 10.72
CA GLY A 101 8.61 -0.82 11.81
C GLY A 101 7.84 0.42 11.34
N MET A 102 7.32 0.38 10.11
CA MET A 102 6.54 1.47 9.53
C MET A 102 5.13 1.46 10.11
N THR A 103 4.57 2.63 10.40
CA THR A 103 3.16 2.74 10.74
C THR A 103 2.34 2.75 9.45
N VAL A 104 1.42 1.79 9.31
CA VAL A 104 0.50 1.71 8.16
C VAL A 104 -0.91 1.95 8.66
N ILE A 105 -1.61 2.93 8.08
CA ILE A 105 -3.03 3.19 8.33
C ILE A 105 -3.80 2.82 7.06
N ILE A 106 -4.72 1.89 7.19
CA ILE A 106 -5.61 1.46 6.11
C ILE A 106 -7.01 1.98 6.42
N ILE A 107 -7.55 2.77 5.52
CA ILE A 107 -8.95 3.19 5.53
C ILE A 107 -9.72 2.21 4.65
N THR A 108 -10.70 1.54 5.22
CA THR A 108 -11.52 0.56 4.49
C THR A 108 -12.90 0.40 5.12
N HIS A 109 -13.87 0.03 4.31
CA HIS A 109 -15.19 -0.42 4.77
C HIS A 109 -15.28 -1.95 4.95
N ASN A 110 -14.23 -2.69 4.59
CA ASN A 110 -14.18 -4.14 4.73
C ASN A 110 -13.83 -4.55 6.16
N GLN A 111 -14.85 -4.90 6.95
CA GLN A 111 -14.69 -5.30 8.35
C GLN A 111 -13.96 -6.63 8.53
N ALA A 112 -13.92 -7.49 7.51
CA ALA A 112 -13.21 -8.77 7.59
C ALA A 112 -11.69 -8.59 7.75
N LEU A 113 -11.16 -7.41 7.42
CA LEU A 113 -9.74 -7.08 7.60
C LEU A 113 -9.38 -6.66 9.04
N ALA A 114 -10.36 -6.42 9.91
CA ALA A 114 -10.13 -5.97 11.28
C ALA A 114 -9.13 -6.85 12.07
N PRO A 115 -9.16 -8.20 11.96
CA PRO A 115 -8.24 -9.05 12.73
C PRO A 115 -6.76 -8.87 12.39
N MET A 116 -6.40 -8.33 11.21
CA MET A 116 -4.99 -8.12 10.86
C MET A 116 -4.36 -6.87 11.49
N ALA A 117 -5.17 -5.96 12.00
CA ALA A 117 -4.71 -4.69 12.54
C ALA A 117 -4.28 -4.80 14.00
N ASP A 118 -3.23 -4.05 14.38
CA ASP A 118 -2.84 -3.87 15.79
C ASP A 118 -3.84 -2.97 16.53
N ARG A 119 -4.47 -2.05 15.80
CA ARG A 119 -5.45 -1.12 16.34
C ARG A 119 -6.56 -0.86 15.34
N LEU A 120 -7.79 -0.98 15.78
CA LEU A 120 -8.98 -0.71 14.98
C LEU A 120 -9.64 0.58 15.48
N ILE A 121 -9.87 1.51 14.57
CA ILE A 121 -10.50 2.80 14.84
C ILE A 121 -11.82 2.86 14.09
N HIS A 122 -12.91 2.89 14.83
CA HIS A 122 -14.26 3.00 14.25
C HIS A 122 -14.65 4.48 14.12
N ILE A 123 -14.96 4.88 12.89
CA ILE A 123 -15.44 6.23 12.59
C ILE A 123 -16.95 6.18 12.33
N LYS A 124 -17.69 7.07 12.99
CA LYS A 124 -19.14 7.27 12.77
C LYS A 124 -19.46 8.76 12.79
N ASN A 125 -20.15 9.22 11.76
CA ASN A 125 -20.55 10.64 11.63
C ASN A 125 -19.37 11.62 11.77
N GLY A 126 -18.21 11.28 11.20
CA GLY A 126 -17.01 12.12 11.24
C GLY A 126 -16.27 12.15 12.58
N GLN A 127 -16.66 11.29 13.52
CA GLN A 127 -16.04 11.22 14.85
C GLN A 127 -15.54 9.81 15.16
N VAL A 128 -14.50 9.71 16.00
CA VAL A 128 -14.04 8.43 16.54
C VAL A 128 -15.10 7.90 17.50
N ALA A 129 -15.76 6.82 17.15
CA ALA A 129 -16.77 6.18 17.96
C ALA A 129 -16.17 5.19 18.97
N ARG A 130 -15.14 4.45 18.55
CA ARG A 130 -14.48 3.42 19.37
C ARG A 130 -13.07 3.17 18.86
N ILE A 131 -12.17 2.81 19.78
CA ILE A 131 -10.83 2.32 19.48
C ILE A 131 -10.66 0.98 20.19
N GLU A 132 -10.18 -0.02 19.45
CA GLU A 132 -9.84 -1.34 19.96
C GLU A 132 -8.37 -1.64 19.68
N SER A 133 -7.67 -2.20 20.67
CA SER A 133 -6.31 -2.71 20.51
C SER A 133 -6.35 -4.22 20.37
N ASN A 134 -5.56 -4.74 19.43
CA ASN A 134 -5.42 -6.16 19.17
C ASN A 134 -3.98 -6.58 19.47
N GLU A 135 -3.77 -7.34 20.54
CA GLU A 135 -2.45 -7.79 20.96
C GLU A 135 -1.90 -8.95 20.12
N ASN A 136 -2.78 -9.63 19.39
CA ASN A 136 -2.43 -10.80 18.56
C ASN A 136 -3.00 -10.65 17.15
N PRO A 137 -2.47 -9.73 16.32
CA PRO A 137 -2.96 -9.55 14.97
C PRO A 137 -2.75 -10.80 14.11
N THR A 138 -3.80 -11.16 13.40
CA THR A 138 -3.81 -12.34 12.52
C THR A 138 -3.05 -12.05 11.22
N SER A 139 -2.33 -13.04 10.71
CA SER A 139 -1.75 -12.96 9.38
C SER A 139 -2.86 -12.81 8.33
N ILE A 140 -2.64 -11.96 7.33
CA ILE A 140 -3.59 -11.83 6.22
C ILE A 140 -3.79 -13.16 5.47
N ASP A 141 -2.82 -14.05 5.51
CA ASP A 141 -2.93 -15.38 4.88
C ASP A 141 -4.04 -16.23 5.49
N GLU A 142 -4.41 -15.97 6.75
CA GLU A 142 -5.45 -16.69 7.50
C GLU A 142 -6.83 -16.00 7.44
N ILE A 143 -6.92 -14.82 6.81
CA ILE A 143 -8.15 -14.05 6.71
C ILE A 143 -8.82 -14.30 5.37
N GLU A 144 -10.14 -14.51 5.40
CA GLU A 144 -11.01 -14.61 4.22
C GLU A 144 -12.06 -13.49 4.28
N TRP A 145 -12.38 -12.87 3.12
CA TRP A 145 -13.39 -11.80 2.98
C TRP A 145 -14.13 -11.85 1.65
#